data_9685d46a1b57a17dbed7224f2eef1f7c
#
_entry.id   9685d46a1b57a17dbed7224f2eef1f7c
#
_cell.length_a   1.000
_cell.length_b   1.000
_cell.length_c   1.000
_cell.angle_alpha   90.00
_cell.angle_beta   90.00
_cell.angle_gamma   90.00
#
_symmetry.space_group_name_H-M   'P 1'
#
loop_
_entity.id
_entity.type
_entity.pdbx_description
1 polymer ?
#
loop_
_entity_poly.entity_id
_entity_poly.type
_entity_poly.pdbx_seq_one_letter_code
_entity_poly.pdbx_strand_id
1 'polypeptide(L)'
;MSPTTGVVEVDPFDLPDWMGESEVTWSADAGLHRNHRVRGALRGGGHELPCDLLAVDEAYPAPVAEDATRLRAHQAWRHGQVQLASYDGRLTLLTPGREFSAEGVLDVIGRLAKAVGGSPERYAVLIRLGG
;
A
#
# COMPACT_ATOMS: atom_id res chain seq x y z
N MET A 1 19.64 -4.52 15.72
CA MET A 1 18.31 -4.17 15.20
C MET A 1 18.27 -4.40 13.69
N SER A 2 17.33 -5.18 13.25
CA SER A 2 17.23 -5.50 11.84
C SER A 2 16.54 -4.35 11.08
N PRO A 3 17.06 -3.92 9.92
CA PRO A 3 16.41 -2.89 9.12
C PRO A 3 15.05 -3.31 8.58
N THR A 4 14.76 -4.62 8.52
CA THR A 4 13.48 -5.11 8.04
C THR A 4 12.39 -5.07 9.09
N THR A 5 12.71 -4.73 10.34
CA THR A 5 11.76 -4.69 11.45
C THR A 5 11.08 -3.33 11.60
N GLY A 6 11.30 -2.40 10.66
CA GLY A 6 10.66 -1.10 10.72
C GLY A 6 9.18 -1.09 10.35
N VAL A 7 8.59 -2.26 10.10
CA VAL A 7 7.19 -2.39 9.70
C VAL A 7 6.32 -2.55 10.95
N VAL A 8 5.43 -1.60 11.18
CA VAL A 8 4.51 -1.61 12.33
C VAL A 8 3.08 -1.66 11.82
N GLU A 9 2.32 -2.64 12.29
CA GLU A 9 0.93 -2.83 11.84
C GLU A 9 0.07 -1.62 12.19
N VAL A 10 -0.80 -1.25 11.26
CA VAL A 10 -1.73 -0.13 11.40
C VAL A 10 -3.16 -0.65 11.26
N ASP A 11 -4.03 -0.19 12.16
CA ASP A 11 -5.45 -0.52 12.11
C ASP A 11 -6.15 0.43 11.12
N PRO A 12 -6.96 -0.10 10.19
CA PRO A 12 -7.73 0.76 9.28
C PRO A 12 -8.61 1.80 10.00
N PHE A 13 -9.07 1.49 11.21
CA PHE A 13 -9.88 2.44 11.99
C PHE A 13 -9.10 3.68 12.44
N ASP A 14 -7.78 3.61 12.41
CA ASP A 14 -6.94 4.74 12.78
C ASP A 14 -6.71 5.70 11.59
N LEU A 15 -7.19 5.34 10.42
CA LEU A 15 -7.04 6.17 9.23
C LEU A 15 -8.08 7.29 9.21
N PRO A 16 -7.78 8.43 8.53
CA PRO A 16 -8.72 9.55 8.49
C PRO A 16 -10.06 9.19 7.86
N ASP A 17 -11.14 9.74 8.40
CA ASP A 17 -12.49 9.47 7.92
C ASP A 17 -12.71 9.88 6.46
N TRP A 18 -12.00 10.92 5.99
CA TRP A 18 -12.17 11.38 4.62
C TRP A 18 -11.86 10.28 3.60
N MET A 19 -11.03 9.30 3.97
CA MET A 19 -10.70 8.20 3.07
C MET A 19 -11.90 7.31 2.75
N GLY A 20 -12.87 7.23 3.65
CA GLY A 20 -14.10 6.48 3.42
C GLY A 20 -15.23 7.30 2.83
N GLU A 21 -15.15 8.63 2.92
CA GLU A 21 -16.25 9.52 2.56
C GLU A 21 -16.03 10.30 1.27
N SER A 22 -14.77 10.55 0.90
CA SER A 22 -14.43 11.36 -0.26
C SER A 22 -13.98 10.49 -1.42
N GLU A 23 -13.96 11.08 -2.60
CA GLU A 23 -13.24 10.49 -3.72
C GLU A 23 -11.74 10.60 -3.41
N VAL A 24 -11.02 9.50 -3.59
CA VAL A 24 -9.61 9.43 -3.25
C VAL A 24 -8.80 9.02 -4.46
N THR A 25 -7.67 9.68 -4.64
CA THR A 25 -6.73 9.34 -5.72
C THR A 25 -5.38 9.00 -5.10
N TRP A 26 -4.87 7.83 -5.42
CA TRP A 26 -3.50 7.47 -5.09
C TRP A 26 -2.60 7.83 -6.27
N SER A 27 -1.54 8.59 -6.00
CA SER A 27 -0.57 8.99 -7.02
C SER A 27 0.80 8.49 -6.65
N ALA A 28 1.50 7.85 -7.59
CA ALA A 28 2.88 7.51 -7.41
C ALA A 28 3.76 8.75 -7.56
N ASP A 29 4.75 8.89 -6.70
CA ASP A 29 5.72 10.00 -6.80
C ASP A 29 6.60 9.86 -8.04
N ALA A 30 6.89 8.61 -8.41
CA ALA A 30 7.64 8.27 -9.61
C ALA A 30 6.95 7.09 -10.28
N GLY A 31 7.42 6.70 -11.44
CA GLY A 31 6.85 5.55 -12.14
C GLY A 31 7.04 4.24 -11.38
N LEU A 32 6.35 3.22 -11.84
CA LEU A 32 6.55 1.86 -11.33
C LEU A 32 7.89 1.35 -11.89
N HIS A 33 8.81 1.09 -10.99
CA HIS A 33 10.09 0.51 -11.33
C HIS A 33 10.16 -0.92 -10.82
N ARG A 34 11.26 -1.59 -11.10
CA ARG A 34 11.53 -2.94 -10.58
C ARG A 34 11.88 -2.92 -9.09
N ASN A 35 11.37 -1.93 -8.39
CA ASN A 35 11.57 -1.81 -6.97
C ASN A 35 10.47 -2.53 -6.22
N HIS A 36 10.80 -2.98 -5.04
CA HIS A 36 9.83 -3.58 -4.15
C HIS A 36 9.05 -2.52 -3.37
N ARG A 37 9.34 -1.23 -3.58
CA ARG A 37 8.65 -0.12 -2.91
C ARG A 37 8.31 0.96 -3.92
N VAL A 38 7.07 1.43 -3.85
CA VAL A 38 6.60 2.56 -4.65
C VAL A 38 6.12 3.64 -3.70
N ARG A 39 6.74 4.81 -3.79
CA ARG A 39 6.31 5.95 -2.98
C ARG A 39 5.15 6.65 -3.64
N GLY A 40 4.17 7.03 -2.82
CA GLY A 40 3.01 7.73 -3.32
C GLY A 40 2.27 8.48 -2.23
N ALA A 41 1.12 9.00 -2.60
CA ALA A 41 0.25 9.72 -1.68
C ALA A 41 -1.21 9.53 -2.06
N LEU A 42 -2.06 9.54 -1.04
CA LEU A 42 -3.50 9.56 -1.20
C LEU A 42 -3.99 11.00 -1.07
N ARG A 43 -4.88 11.40 -1.96
CA ARG A 43 -5.47 12.73 -1.95
C ARG A 43 -6.98 12.63 -2.11
N GLY A 44 -7.69 13.42 -1.30
CA GLY A 44 -9.14 13.47 -1.40
C GLY A 44 -9.72 14.57 -0.53
N GLY A 45 -10.75 15.26 -1.00
CA GLY A 45 -11.43 16.28 -0.22
C GLY A 45 -10.55 17.40 0.29
N GLY A 46 -9.47 17.74 -0.42
CA GLY A 46 -8.51 18.75 0.03
C GLY A 46 -7.47 18.23 1.02
N HIS A 47 -7.47 16.95 1.30
CA HIS A 47 -6.51 16.31 2.20
C HIS A 47 -5.47 15.53 1.43
N GLU A 48 -4.30 15.34 2.06
CA GLU A 48 -3.24 14.52 1.51
C GLU A 48 -2.63 13.66 2.61
N LEU A 49 -2.35 12.41 2.27
CA LEU A 49 -1.72 11.47 3.20
C LEU A 49 -0.64 10.67 2.44
N PRO A 50 0.62 10.73 2.88
CA PRO A 50 1.64 9.87 2.29
C PRO A 50 1.24 8.40 2.42
N CYS A 51 1.34 7.67 1.32
CA CYS A 51 0.95 6.27 1.31
C CYS A 51 1.77 5.54 0.25
N ASP A 52 2.56 4.58 0.72
CA ASP A 52 3.46 3.82 -0.13
C ASP A 52 2.94 2.40 -0.35
N LEU A 53 3.47 1.74 -1.36
CA LEU A 53 3.24 0.32 -1.59
C LEU A 53 4.55 -0.42 -1.36
N LEU A 54 4.48 -1.59 -0.72
CA LEU A 54 5.66 -2.39 -0.42
C LEU A 54 5.38 -3.85 -0.78
N ALA A 55 6.21 -4.41 -1.65
CA ALA A 55 6.17 -5.83 -1.94
C ALA A 55 6.89 -6.59 -0.82
N VAL A 56 6.20 -7.53 -0.20
CA VAL A 56 6.70 -8.21 1.01
C VAL A 56 7.13 -9.64 0.74
N ASP A 57 7.57 -9.90 -0.44
CA ASP A 57 8.14 -11.21 -0.77
C ASP A 57 9.66 -11.10 -0.83
N GLU A 58 10.32 -12.21 -1.11
CA GLU A 58 11.76 -12.16 -1.30
C GLU A 58 12.07 -11.29 -2.49
N ALA A 59 12.71 -10.15 -2.22
CA ALA A 59 13.15 -9.22 -3.22
C ALA A 59 14.67 -9.17 -3.21
N TYR A 60 15.24 -8.91 -4.34
CA TYR A 60 16.68 -8.77 -4.44
C TYR A 60 17.14 -7.47 -3.76
N PRO A 61 18.20 -7.50 -2.96
CA PRO A 61 19.07 -8.65 -2.64
C PRO A 61 18.64 -9.43 -1.40
N ALA A 62 17.64 -8.98 -0.68
CA ALA A 62 17.24 -9.58 0.59
C ALA A 62 15.73 -9.46 0.78
N PRO A 63 15.16 -10.26 1.69
CA PRO A 63 13.74 -10.12 2.04
C PRO A 63 13.43 -8.71 2.56
N VAL A 64 12.27 -8.19 2.18
CA VAL A 64 11.87 -6.83 2.52
C VAL A 64 11.21 -6.76 3.88
N ALA A 65 10.65 -7.86 4.36
CA ALA A 65 9.98 -7.93 5.63
C ALA A 65 10.27 -9.27 6.30
N GLU A 66 10.10 -9.31 7.62
CA GLU A 66 10.26 -10.55 8.35
C GLU A 66 9.17 -11.56 8.00
N ASP A 67 9.42 -12.83 8.28
CA ASP A 67 8.54 -13.93 7.89
C ASP A 67 7.12 -13.77 8.42
N ALA A 68 6.96 -13.33 9.66
CA ALA A 68 5.64 -13.13 10.24
C ALA A 68 4.83 -12.06 9.51
N THR A 69 5.47 -10.96 9.14
CA THR A 69 4.83 -9.89 8.39
C THR A 69 4.46 -10.36 6.98
N ARG A 70 5.37 -11.09 6.33
CA ARG A 70 5.11 -11.65 5.01
C ARG A 70 3.91 -12.59 5.04
N LEU A 71 3.86 -13.47 6.02
CA LEU A 71 2.76 -14.41 6.16
C LEU A 71 1.42 -13.70 6.35
N ARG A 72 1.38 -12.68 7.20
CA ARG A 72 0.15 -11.91 7.41
C ARG A 72 -0.29 -11.19 6.13
N ALA A 73 0.64 -10.64 5.37
CA ALA A 73 0.34 -9.97 4.12
C ALA A 73 -0.26 -10.97 3.11
N HIS A 74 0.31 -12.15 3.00
CA HIS A 74 -0.21 -13.20 2.12
C HIS A 74 -1.60 -13.67 2.55
N GLN A 75 -1.82 -13.82 3.86
CA GLN A 75 -3.12 -14.23 4.37
C GLN A 75 -4.18 -13.16 4.13
N ALA A 76 -3.87 -11.89 4.39
CA ALA A 76 -4.79 -10.80 4.13
C ALA A 76 -5.16 -10.74 2.64
N TRP A 77 -4.17 -10.90 1.79
CA TRP A 77 -4.39 -10.91 0.35
C TRP A 77 -5.32 -12.04 -0.08
N ARG A 78 -5.11 -13.23 0.46
CA ARG A 78 -5.95 -14.39 0.16
C ARG A 78 -7.41 -14.16 0.53
N HIS A 79 -7.65 -13.40 1.60
CA HIS A 79 -9.00 -13.10 2.07
C HIS A 79 -9.59 -11.82 1.48
N GLY A 80 -8.96 -11.28 0.45
CA GLY A 80 -9.46 -10.06 -0.19
C GLY A 80 -9.19 -8.78 0.58
N GLN A 81 -8.33 -8.85 1.59
CA GLN A 81 -7.99 -7.72 2.45
C GLN A 81 -6.65 -7.13 2.06
N VAL A 82 -6.33 -5.96 2.62
CA VAL A 82 -5.02 -5.34 2.47
C VAL A 82 -4.37 -5.27 3.84
N GLN A 83 -3.07 -5.53 3.88
CA GLN A 83 -2.29 -5.37 5.10
C GLN A 83 -1.73 -3.94 5.14
N LEU A 84 -2.02 -3.24 6.23
CA LEU A 84 -1.58 -1.87 6.43
C LEU A 84 -0.45 -1.83 7.45
N ALA A 85 0.52 -0.96 7.21
CA ALA A 85 1.64 -0.80 8.12
C ALA A 85 2.18 0.63 8.07
N SER A 86 2.95 0.97 9.08
CA SER A 86 3.80 2.16 9.08
C SER A 86 5.23 1.70 8.78
N TYR A 87 5.86 2.30 7.80
CA TYR A 87 7.22 2.00 7.42
C TYR A 87 7.91 3.31 7.02
N ASP A 88 9.04 3.60 7.62
CA ASP A 88 9.72 4.90 7.46
C ASP A 88 8.83 6.08 7.85
N GLY A 89 7.94 5.90 8.82
CA GLY A 89 7.03 6.97 9.25
C GLY A 89 5.93 7.29 8.25
N ARG A 90 5.72 6.42 7.26
CA ARG A 90 4.71 6.63 6.22
C ARG A 90 3.73 5.46 6.22
N LEU A 91 2.47 5.75 5.93
CA LEU A 91 1.50 4.68 5.71
C LEU A 91 1.94 3.84 4.52
N THR A 92 1.94 2.55 4.68
CA THR A 92 2.44 1.62 3.67
C THR A 92 1.49 0.45 3.52
N LEU A 93 1.13 0.17 2.29
CA LEU A 93 0.29 -0.97 1.96
C LEU A 93 1.18 -2.13 1.57
N LEU A 94 1.06 -3.23 2.29
CA LEU A 94 1.86 -4.42 2.05
C LEU A 94 1.12 -5.34 1.08
N THR A 95 1.82 -5.78 0.06
CA THR A 95 1.25 -6.69 -0.93
C THR A 95 2.22 -7.83 -1.21
N PRO A 96 1.72 -9.07 -1.37
CA PRO A 96 2.58 -10.18 -1.75
C PRO A 96 3.11 -9.97 -3.18
N GLY A 97 4.35 -10.34 -3.40
CA GLY A 97 4.96 -10.26 -4.72
C GLY A 97 6.31 -9.59 -4.67
N ARG A 98 7.00 -9.62 -5.80
CA ARG A 98 8.34 -9.07 -5.92
C ARG A 98 8.36 -7.69 -6.57
N GLU A 99 7.35 -7.39 -7.37
CA GLU A 99 7.26 -6.13 -8.09
C GLU A 99 5.81 -5.74 -8.29
N PHE A 100 5.58 -4.53 -8.74
CA PHE A 100 4.24 -4.01 -8.94
C PHE A 100 3.90 -3.93 -10.42
N SER A 101 2.63 -4.19 -10.72
CA SER A 101 2.04 -3.91 -12.02
C SER A 101 0.90 -2.91 -11.83
N ALA A 102 0.45 -2.30 -12.93
CA ALA A 102 -0.68 -1.37 -12.87
C ALA A 102 -1.93 -2.05 -12.32
N GLU A 103 -2.21 -3.27 -12.75
CA GLU A 103 -3.34 -4.05 -12.24
C GLU A 103 -3.20 -4.36 -10.76
N GLY A 104 -1.99 -4.71 -10.32
CA GLY A 104 -1.72 -4.98 -8.92
C GLY A 104 -1.94 -3.76 -8.05
N VAL A 105 -1.54 -2.59 -8.53
CA VAL A 105 -1.75 -1.34 -7.79
C VAL A 105 -3.24 -1.02 -7.68
N LEU A 106 -3.99 -1.18 -8.75
CA LEU A 106 -5.44 -0.99 -8.72
C LEU A 106 -6.11 -1.92 -7.71
N ASP A 107 -5.69 -3.17 -7.67
CA ASP A 107 -6.23 -4.14 -6.74
C ASP A 107 -5.92 -3.76 -5.29
N VAL A 108 -4.69 -3.35 -5.01
CA VAL A 108 -4.29 -2.92 -3.66
C VAL A 108 -5.13 -1.73 -3.20
N ILE A 109 -5.29 -0.73 -4.06
CA ILE A 109 -6.05 0.46 -3.72
C ILE A 109 -7.54 0.14 -3.53
N GLY A 110 -8.08 -0.76 -4.33
CA GLY A 110 -9.46 -1.23 -4.14
C GLY A 110 -9.66 -1.94 -2.80
N ARG A 111 -8.68 -2.72 -2.37
CA ARG A 111 -8.71 -3.37 -1.05
C ARG A 111 -8.60 -2.35 0.08
N LEU A 112 -7.80 -1.30 -0.11
CA LEU A 112 -7.73 -0.20 0.87
C LEU A 112 -9.08 0.48 1.00
N ALA A 113 -9.75 0.77 -0.12
CA ALA A 113 -11.06 1.39 -0.09
C ALA A 113 -12.04 0.59 0.77
N LYS A 114 -12.07 -0.72 0.59
CA LYS A 114 -12.91 -1.59 1.40
C LYS A 114 -12.53 -1.56 2.88
N ALA A 115 -11.23 -1.53 3.17
CA ALA A 115 -10.76 -1.53 4.54
C ALA A 115 -11.18 -0.29 5.32
N VAL A 116 -11.27 0.85 4.65
CA VAL A 116 -11.70 2.11 5.29
C VAL A 116 -13.21 2.36 5.15
N GLY A 117 -13.95 1.39 4.64
CA GLY A 117 -15.41 1.53 4.50
C GLY A 117 -15.84 2.34 3.29
N GLY A 118 -14.94 2.61 2.36
CA GLY A 118 -15.25 3.33 1.14
C GLY A 118 -15.66 2.40 0.01
N SER A 119 -16.13 3.01 -1.08
CA SER A 119 -16.43 2.30 -2.30
C SER A 119 -15.20 2.28 -3.20
N PRO A 120 -14.76 1.11 -3.68
CA PRO A 120 -13.63 1.06 -4.61
C PRO A 120 -13.82 1.92 -5.86
N GLU A 121 -15.07 2.18 -6.25
CA GLU A 121 -15.39 3.00 -7.42
C GLU A 121 -15.00 4.47 -7.24
N ARG A 122 -14.86 4.92 -6.01
CA ARG A 122 -14.45 6.29 -5.70
C ARG A 122 -12.94 6.45 -5.62
N TYR A 123 -12.21 5.37 -5.79
CA TYR A 123 -10.74 5.39 -5.71
C TYR A 123 -10.15 5.30 -7.11
N ALA A 124 -9.21 6.17 -7.39
CA ALA A 124 -8.49 6.20 -8.64
C ALA A 124 -6.99 6.08 -8.41
N VAL A 125 -6.29 5.68 -9.44
CA VAL A 125 -4.85 5.55 -9.38
C VAL A 125 -4.23 6.34 -10.52
N LEU A 126 -3.26 7.20 -10.20
CA LEU A 126 -2.46 7.92 -11.17
C LEU A 126 -1.04 7.39 -11.12
N ILE A 127 -0.63 6.77 -12.19
CA ILE A 127 0.71 6.19 -12.29
C ILE A 127 1.44 6.87 -13.44
N ARG A 128 2.63 7.38 -13.16
CA ARG A 128 3.51 7.89 -14.20
C ARG A 128 4.30 6.72 -14.75
N LEU A 129 4.16 6.49 -16.04
CA LEU A 129 4.90 5.44 -16.72
C LEU A 129 6.22 6.01 -17.24
N GLY A 130 7.26 5.20 -17.14
CA GLY A 130 8.54 5.52 -17.73
C GLY A 130 9.34 6.57 -16.97
N GLY A 131 9.24 6.55 -15.71
CA GLY A 131 9.96 7.49 -14.82
C GLY A 131 11.47 7.42 -14.85
#